data_c3dbb0cd3d631c228bece071c9bdf0b2
#
_entry.id   c3dbb0cd3d631c228bece071c9bdf0b2
#
_cell.length_a   1.000
_cell.length_b   1.000
_cell.length_c   1.000
_cell.angle_alpha   90.00
_cell.angle_beta   90.00
_cell.angle_gamma   90.00
#
_symmetry.space_group_name_H-M   'P 1'
#
loop_
_entity.id
_entity.type
_entity.pdbx_description
1 polymer ?
#
loop_
_entity_poly.entity_id
_entity_poly.type
_entity_poly.pdbx_seq_one_letter_code
_entity_poly.pdbx_strand_id
1 'polypeptide(L)'
;MRSWSIQVGRLFGVEVRLHLTFFILPLFIFWTEYSAHQGKANGPRDLALAGIVLACVGARECGQMLAARRYGMTPKAVILLPLSGVTLYEESRVDKPSANKLRKRDIHLALVGPLVSLTLALLIAGVVLATPLRTSLWEWPFLQSGNLRRSLVWANLYLAGLNLLPAYPLDGGRILRALFSRTLDPAAATRRAVSISYAIAMVFMLAGPFSNTWLTLVGLVIFSAAQLEERAVVFQSVLDNVRLEEVMLTDFATLSPADTLEDALEKAVHSLQDDFPVVRGSDMVGVISKQRIIEALRAEGNGYVQAVMNKIFEVSVRQESLGSAWRKLTSRNSGMISVVENERLVGIVTLQNLMHSMALLAESRKLRRDNTDS
;
A
#
# COMPACT_ATOMS: atom_id res chain seq x y z
N MET A 1 -4.10 5.07 0.20
CA MET A 1 -4.72 4.19 1.22
C MET A 1 -4.65 4.76 2.66
N ARG A 2 -3.59 5.46 3.07
CA ARG A 2 -3.53 6.04 4.43
C ARG A 2 -4.62 7.09 4.71
N SER A 3 -5.01 7.88 3.72
CA SER A 3 -5.99 8.98 3.84
C SER A 3 -7.43 8.52 4.18
N TRP A 4 -7.79 7.27 3.85
CA TRP A 4 -9.12 6.70 4.07
C TRP A 4 -9.14 5.63 5.17
N SER A 5 -8.15 5.64 6.08
CA SER A 5 -8.03 4.67 7.16
C SER A 5 -7.94 5.36 8.52
N ILE A 6 -8.74 4.88 9.47
CA ILE A 6 -8.80 5.34 10.85
C ILE A 6 -7.85 4.49 11.68
N GLN A 7 -6.98 5.09 12.47
CA GLN A 7 -6.12 4.38 13.40
C GLN A 7 -6.93 3.98 14.64
N VAL A 8 -7.00 2.67 14.92
CA VAL A 8 -7.76 2.13 16.07
C VAL A 8 -6.85 1.92 17.27
N GLY A 9 -5.56 1.62 17.04
CA GLY A 9 -4.62 1.39 18.13
C GLY A 9 -3.28 0.87 17.62
N ARG A 10 -2.44 0.42 18.59
CA ARG A 10 -1.18 -0.29 18.32
C ARG A 10 -1.20 -1.64 18.98
N LEU A 11 -0.94 -2.69 18.23
CA LEU A 11 -0.83 -4.05 18.73
C LEU A 11 0.60 -4.55 18.48
N PHE A 12 1.33 -4.92 19.55
CA PHE A 12 2.74 -5.37 19.50
C PHE A 12 3.67 -4.41 18.72
N GLY A 13 3.45 -3.09 18.85
CA GLY A 13 4.24 -2.07 18.15
C GLY A 13 3.80 -1.79 16.70
N VAL A 14 2.81 -2.53 16.18
CA VAL A 14 2.26 -2.37 14.84
C VAL A 14 1.01 -1.49 14.89
N GLU A 15 0.92 -0.48 14.03
CA GLU A 15 -0.30 0.34 13.92
C GLU A 15 -1.42 -0.46 13.26
N VAL A 16 -2.55 -0.61 13.96
CA VAL A 16 -3.77 -1.22 13.41
C VAL A 16 -4.69 -0.11 12.92
N ARG A 17 -5.01 -0.15 11.64
CA ARG A 17 -5.86 0.83 10.96
C ARG A 17 -7.03 0.11 10.30
N LEU A 18 -8.21 0.71 10.39
CA LEU A 18 -9.41 0.26 9.67
C LEU A 18 -9.62 1.14 8.45
N HIS A 19 -9.69 0.55 7.27
CA HIS A 19 -10.07 1.28 6.07
C HIS A 19 -11.58 1.56 6.09
N LEU A 20 -12.03 2.67 5.51
CA LEU A 20 -13.46 3.01 5.50
C LEU A 20 -14.33 1.89 4.90
N THR A 21 -13.83 1.18 3.91
CA THR A 21 -14.54 0.01 3.31
C THR A 21 -14.73 -1.14 4.29
N PHE A 22 -13.98 -1.19 5.39
CA PHE A 22 -14.12 -2.22 6.43
C PHE A 22 -15.56 -2.26 6.99
N PHE A 23 -16.22 -1.12 7.11
CA PHE A 23 -17.58 -1.02 7.63
C PHE A 23 -18.64 -1.58 6.68
N ILE A 24 -18.30 -1.83 5.41
CA ILE A 24 -19.21 -2.47 4.45
C ILE A 24 -19.56 -3.89 4.92
N LEU A 25 -18.60 -4.63 5.49
CA LEU A 25 -18.83 -6.01 5.92
C LEU A 25 -19.81 -6.13 7.07
N PRO A 26 -19.65 -5.42 8.23
CA PRO A 26 -20.65 -5.43 9.30
C PRO A 26 -22.02 -4.94 8.83
N LEU A 27 -22.07 -3.90 8.01
CA LEU A 27 -23.31 -3.38 7.46
C LEU A 27 -24.03 -4.41 6.59
N PHE A 28 -23.27 -5.15 5.76
CA PHE A 28 -23.81 -6.18 4.91
C PHE A 28 -24.27 -7.41 5.72
N ILE A 29 -23.53 -7.83 6.74
CA ILE A 29 -23.94 -8.89 7.67
C ILE A 29 -25.27 -8.49 8.34
N PHE A 30 -25.36 -7.26 8.85
CA PHE A 30 -26.59 -6.76 9.45
C PHE A 30 -27.77 -6.75 8.47
N TRP A 31 -27.54 -6.29 7.24
CA TRP A 31 -28.55 -6.29 6.19
C TRP A 31 -29.06 -7.71 5.87
N THR A 32 -28.17 -8.69 5.72
CA THR A 32 -28.54 -10.08 5.39
C THR A 32 -29.28 -10.76 6.53
N GLU A 33 -28.86 -10.58 7.78
CA GLU A 33 -29.54 -11.09 8.97
C GLU A 33 -30.91 -10.43 9.16
N TYR A 34 -31.02 -9.11 8.99
CA TYR A 34 -32.28 -8.37 9.05
C TYR A 34 -33.27 -8.87 8.00
N SER A 35 -32.80 -9.07 6.76
CA SER A 35 -33.65 -9.59 5.67
C SER A 35 -34.08 -11.04 5.91
N ALA A 36 -33.19 -11.88 6.42
CA ALA A 36 -33.46 -13.29 6.71
C ALA A 36 -34.48 -13.48 7.85
N HIS A 37 -34.53 -12.57 8.82
CA HIS A 37 -35.41 -12.63 9.97
C HIS A 37 -36.65 -11.73 9.84
N GLN A 38 -37.10 -11.42 8.62
CA GLN A 38 -38.32 -10.63 8.34
C GLN A 38 -38.38 -9.29 9.09
N GLY A 39 -37.25 -8.59 9.17
CA GLY A 39 -37.18 -7.29 9.83
C GLY A 39 -37.02 -7.33 11.36
N LYS A 40 -36.81 -8.51 11.97
CA LYS A 40 -36.49 -8.64 13.39
C LYS A 40 -34.96 -8.74 13.57
N ALA A 41 -34.30 -7.62 13.84
CA ALA A 41 -32.90 -7.60 14.13
C ALA A 41 -32.58 -8.21 15.51
N ASN A 42 -31.60 -9.11 15.56
CA ASN A 42 -31.02 -9.63 16.80
C ASN A 42 -29.71 -8.90 17.10
N GLY A 43 -29.77 -7.57 17.21
CA GLY A 43 -28.63 -6.66 17.22
C GLY A 43 -27.36 -7.15 17.94
N PRO A 44 -27.44 -7.66 19.21
CA PRO A 44 -26.26 -8.17 19.90
C PRO A 44 -25.63 -9.40 19.24
N ARG A 45 -26.42 -10.32 18.67
CA ARG A 45 -25.92 -11.51 18.00
C ARG A 45 -25.36 -11.23 16.61
N ASP A 46 -25.99 -10.31 15.89
CA ASP A 46 -25.55 -9.86 14.57
C ASP A 46 -24.20 -9.13 14.70
N LEU A 47 -24.07 -8.31 15.75
CA LEU A 47 -22.80 -7.66 16.10
C LEU A 47 -21.73 -8.67 16.51
N ALA A 48 -22.11 -9.73 17.26
CA ALA A 48 -21.19 -10.81 17.63
C ALA A 48 -20.72 -11.59 16.41
N LEU A 49 -21.59 -11.87 15.43
CA LEU A 49 -21.22 -12.50 14.17
C LEU A 49 -20.20 -11.65 13.38
N ALA A 50 -20.47 -10.35 13.25
CA ALA A 50 -19.53 -9.42 12.63
C ALA A 50 -18.18 -9.43 13.37
N GLY A 51 -18.19 -9.36 14.71
CA GLY A 51 -17.01 -9.44 15.55
C GLY A 51 -16.20 -10.73 15.34
N ILE A 52 -16.86 -11.87 15.21
CA ILE A 52 -16.25 -13.17 14.90
C ILE A 52 -15.52 -13.12 13.57
N VAL A 53 -16.17 -12.66 12.51
CA VAL A 53 -15.54 -12.58 11.18
C VAL A 53 -14.32 -11.68 11.22
N LEU A 54 -14.41 -10.53 11.89
CA LEU A 54 -13.31 -9.59 12.05
C LEU A 54 -12.14 -10.18 12.85
N ALA A 55 -12.44 -10.94 13.92
CA ALA A 55 -11.44 -11.64 14.72
C ALA A 55 -10.71 -12.71 13.88
N CYS A 56 -11.43 -13.45 13.02
CA CYS A 56 -10.86 -14.42 12.10
C CYS A 56 -9.91 -13.73 11.08
N VAL A 57 -10.30 -12.60 10.50
CA VAL A 57 -9.44 -11.80 9.63
C VAL A 57 -8.20 -11.33 10.39
N GLY A 58 -8.36 -10.80 11.59
CA GLY A 58 -7.24 -10.37 12.44
C GLY A 58 -6.26 -11.50 12.78
N ALA A 59 -6.76 -12.67 13.15
CA ALA A 59 -5.93 -13.84 13.46
C ALA A 59 -5.11 -14.30 12.24
N ARG A 60 -5.73 -14.29 11.05
CA ARG A 60 -5.07 -14.58 9.78
C ARG A 60 -3.93 -13.60 9.49
N GLU A 61 -4.18 -12.29 9.63
CA GLU A 61 -3.17 -11.25 9.42
C GLU A 61 -2.03 -11.36 10.44
N CYS A 62 -2.33 -11.67 11.71
CA CYS A 62 -1.31 -11.94 12.72
C CYS A 62 -0.39 -13.10 12.29
N GLY A 63 -0.95 -14.18 11.74
CA GLY A 63 -0.16 -15.30 11.22
C GLY A 63 0.77 -14.89 10.09
N GLN A 64 0.29 -14.09 9.14
CA GLN A 64 1.12 -13.56 8.04
C GLN A 64 2.24 -12.62 8.56
N MET A 65 1.95 -11.77 9.54
CA MET A 65 2.95 -10.90 10.15
C MET A 65 4.05 -11.69 10.87
N LEU A 66 3.68 -12.73 11.61
CA LEU A 66 4.65 -13.61 12.27
C LEU A 66 5.54 -14.33 11.26
N ALA A 67 4.97 -14.80 10.16
CA ALA A 67 5.74 -15.41 9.08
C ALA A 67 6.68 -14.42 8.39
N ALA A 68 6.23 -13.17 8.18
CA ALA A 68 7.03 -12.13 7.54
C ALA A 68 8.28 -11.75 8.36
N ARG A 69 8.21 -11.83 9.69
CA ARG A 69 9.36 -11.60 10.59
C ARG A 69 10.52 -12.57 10.31
N ARG A 70 10.24 -13.83 9.90
CA ARG A 70 11.26 -14.81 9.53
C ARG A 70 12.08 -14.40 8.29
N TYR A 71 11.55 -13.46 7.51
CA TYR A 71 12.23 -12.88 6.34
C TYR A 71 12.85 -11.52 6.63
N GLY A 72 12.99 -11.12 7.90
CA GLY A 72 13.54 -9.83 8.28
C GLY A 72 12.63 -8.63 7.97
N MET A 73 11.34 -8.88 7.68
CA MET A 73 10.36 -7.85 7.39
C MET A 73 9.68 -7.40 8.69
N THR A 74 9.82 -6.13 9.04
CA THR A 74 9.16 -5.57 10.22
C THR A 74 7.84 -4.91 9.84
N PRO A 75 6.68 -5.41 10.36
CA PRO A 75 5.40 -4.77 10.10
C PRO A 75 5.32 -3.43 10.81
N LYS A 76 5.04 -2.34 10.08
CA LYS A 76 4.82 -0.99 10.63
C LYS A 76 3.35 -0.70 10.87
N ALA A 77 2.50 -1.07 9.92
CA ALA A 77 1.07 -0.86 10.01
C ALA A 77 0.31 -1.97 9.29
N VAL A 78 -0.84 -2.32 9.81
CA VAL A 78 -1.83 -3.21 9.18
C VAL A 78 -3.09 -2.42 8.91
N ILE A 79 -3.53 -2.39 7.66
CA ILE A 79 -4.78 -1.78 7.24
C ILE A 79 -5.78 -2.91 6.99
N LEU A 80 -6.79 -3.03 7.85
CA LEU A 80 -7.83 -4.03 7.71
C LEU A 80 -8.87 -3.59 6.68
N LEU A 81 -9.11 -4.46 5.71
CA LEU A 81 -10.14 -4.38 4.68
C LEU A 81 -11.24 -5.41 4.99
N PRO A 82 -12.39 -5.39 4.30
CA PRO A 82 -13.52 -6.30 4.59
C PRO A 82 -13.16 -7.80 4.56
N LEU A 83 -12.32 -8.22 3.62
CA LEU A 83 -12.02 -9.63 3.35
C LEU A 83 -10.54 -9.99 3.53
N SER A 84 -9.67 -9.00 3.72
CA SER A 84 -8.22 -9.19 3.84
C SER A 84 -7.59 -8.02 4.60
N GLY A 85 -6.29 -8.10 4.87
CA GLY A 85 -5.50 -6.98 5.38
C GLY A 85 -4.37 -6.62 4.42
N VAL A 86 -3.95 -5.37 4.46
CA VAL A 86 -2.73 -4.90 3.79
C VAL A 86 -1.73 -4.51 4.85
N THR A 87 -0.68 -5.30 4.98
CA THR A 87 0.40 -5.03 5.93
C THR A 87 1.52 -4.25 5.23
N LEU A 88 1.86 -3.11 5.80
CA LEU A 88 3.00 -2.30 5.37
C LEU A 88 4.23 -2.79 6.13
N TYR A 89 5.22 -3.29 5.39
CA TYR A 89 6.48 -3.78 5.93
C TYR A 89 7.59 -2.78 5.67
N GLU A 90 8.54 -2.70 6.61
CA GLU A 90 9.85 -2.13 6.42
C GLU A 90 10.84 -3.26 6.15
N GLU A 91 11.50 -3.23 5.00
CA GLU A 91 12.55 -4.19 4.69
C GLU A 91 13.89 -3.70 5.26
N SER A 92 14.59 -4.58 5.98
CA SER A 92 15.97 -4.31 6.38
C SER A 92 16.84 -4.13 5.13
N ARG A 93 17.63 -3.05 5.10
CA ARG A 93 18.43 -2.61 3.93
C ARG A 93 19.59 -3.53 3.54
N VAL A 94 19.77 -4.66 4.20
CA VAL A 94 21.03 -5.44 4.18
C VAL A 94 21.06 -6.34 2.98
N ASP A 95 20.55 -6.58 2.05
CA ASP A 95 20.75 -7.34 0.79
C ASP A 95 19.47 -7.40 -0.05
N LYS A 96 19.57 -6.98 -1.30
CA LYS A 96 18.50 -7.24 -2.27
C LYS A 96 18.46 -8.74 -2.58
N PRO A 97 17.46 -9.49 -2.07
CA PRO A 97 17.38 -10.91 -2.33
C PRO A 97 17.18 -11.16 -3.82
N SER A 98 17.73 -12.28 -4.33
CA SER A 98 17.53 -12.66 -5.73
C SER A 98 16.04 -12.81 -6.06
N ALA A 99 15.66 -12.59 -7.33
CA ALA A 99 14.27 -12.68 -7.79
C ALA A 99 13.61 -14.02 -7.42
N ASN A 100 14.37 -15.11 -7.41
CA ASN A 100 13.87 -16.42 -7.01
C ASN A 100 13.56 -16.52 -5.51
N LYS A 101 14.37 -15.89 -4.66
CA LYS A 101 14.11 -15.82 -3.22
C LYS A 101 12.87 -14.96 -2.92
N LEU A 102 12.74 -13.81 -3.60
CA LEU A 102 11.56 -12.94 -3.50
C LEU A 102 10.28 -13.69 -3.88
N ARG A 103 10.28 -14.41 -5.00
CA ARG A 103 9.13 -15.21 -5.45
C ARG A 103 8.74 -16.28 -4.44
N LYS A 104 9.71 -17.06 -3.93
CA LYS A 104 9.43 -18.10 -2.90
C LYS A 104 8.88 -17.47 -1.63
N ARG A 105 9.40 -16.33 -1.19
CA ARG A 105 8.91 -15.57 -0.06
C ARG A 105 7.46 -15.14 -0.26
N ASP A 106 7.14 -14.55 -1.42
CA ASP A 106 5.80 -14.06 -1.73
C ASP A 106 4.76 -15.19 -1.75
N ILE A 107 5.09 -16.35 -2.34
CA ILE A 107 4.23 -17.54 -2.33
C ILE A 107 4.03 -18.05 -0.89
N HIS A 108 5.10 -18.16 -0.11
CA HIS A 108 5.01 -18.63 1.26
C HIS A 108 4.14 -17.72 2.12
N LEU A 109 4.37 -16.40 2.07
CA LEU A 109 3.57 -15.43 2.82
C LEU A 109 2.10 -15.46 2.42
N ALA A 110 1.81 -15.60 1.13
CA ALA A 110 0.44 -15.70 0.62
C ALA A 110 -0.26 -17.01 1.07
N LEU A 111 0.46 -18.11 1.22
CA LEU A 111 -0.11 -19.38 1.71
C LEU A 111 -0.36 -19.39 3.21
N VAL A 112 0.44 -18.66 4.00
CA VAL A 112 0.30 -18.67 5.46
C VAL A 112 -1.08 -18.21 5.91
N GLY A 113 -1.66 -17.18 5.29
CA GLY A 113 -2.99 -16.68 5.65
C GLY A 113 -4.07 -17.77 5.56
N PRO A 114 -4.30 -18.35 4.38
CA PRO A 114 -5.25 -19.46 4.21
C PRO A 114 -4.96 -20.65 5.13
N LEU A 115 -3.69 -21.01 5.34
CA LEU A 115 -3.32 -22.09 6.24
C LEU A 115 -3.68 -21.81 7.70
N VAL A 116 -3.48 -20.58 8.18
CA VAL A 116 -3.90 -20.17 9.53
C VAL A 116 -5.42 -20.28 9.67
N SER A 117 -6.18 -19.77 8.70
CA SER A 117 -7.64 -19.87 8.73
C SER A 117 -8.11 -21.32 8.71
N LEU A 118 -7.53 -22.18 7.86
CA LEU A 118 -7.86 -23.61 7.80
C LEU A 118 -7.54 -24.32 9.12
N THR A 119 -6.37 -24.05 9.70
CA THR A 119 -5.97 -24.64 10.98
C THR A 119 -6.92 -24.22 12.10
N LEU A 120 -7.30 -22.94 12.16
CA LEU A 120 -8.29 -22.46 13.13
C LEU A 120 -9.65 -23.11 12.92
N ALA A 121 -10.12 -23.25 11.68
CA ALA A 121 -11.38 -23.92 11.39
C ALA A 121 -11.38 -25.37 11.91
N LEU A 122 -10.31 -26.12 11.67
CA LEU A 122 -10.17 -27.51 12.12
C LEU A 122 -10.11 -27.63 13.65
N LEU A 123 -9.32 -26.77 14.31
CA LEU A 123 -9.21 -26.76 15.77
C LEU A 123 -10.56 -26.43 16.42
N ILE A 124 -11.24 -25.37 15.93
CA ILE A 124 -12.54 -24.95 16.46
C ILE A 124 -13.61 -26.03 16.20
N ALA A 125 -13.61 -26.64 14.99
CA ALA A 125 -14.52 -27.75 14.69
C ALA A 125 -14.29 -28.92 15.64
N GLY A 126 -13.05 -29.28 15.92
CA GLY A 126 -12.71 -30.33 16.88
C GLY A 126 -13.25 -30.02 18.29
N VAL A 127 -13.08 -28.78 18.77
CA VAL A 127 -13.62 -28.34 20.05
C VAL A 127 -15.16 -28.38 20.06
N VAL A 128 -15.81 -27.87 19.02
CA VAL A 128 -17.28 -27.85 18.89
C VAL A 128 -17.85 -29.26 18.89
N LEU A 129 -17.23 -30.20 18.20
CA LEU A 129 -17.66 -31.61 18.14
C LEU A 129 -17.40 -32.37 19.45
N ALA A 130 -16.37 -32.00 20.21
CA ALA A 130 -16.04 -32.60 21.51
C ALA A 130 -16.96 -32.09 22.63
N THR A 131 -17.68 -30.97 22.46
CA THR A 131 -18.60 -30.44 23.45
C THR A 131 -19.93 -31.20 23.45
N PRO A 132 -20.59 -31.41 24.62
CA PRO A 132 -21.88 -32.10 24.70
C PRO A 132 -23.03 -31.31 24.05
N LEU A 133 -22.80 -30.07 23.69
CA LEU A 133 -23.76 -29.21 23.02
C LEU A 133 -23.87 -29.62 21.54
N ARG A 134 -24.92 -30.33 21.18
CA ARG A 134 -25.18 -30.80 19.81
C ARG A 134 -25.30 -29.65 18.83
N THR A 135 -24.18 -29.24 18.22
CA THR A 135 -24.13 -28.23 17.15
C THR A 135 -23.89 -28.95 15.82
N SER A 136 -24.89 -28.93 14.94
CA SER A 136 -24.71 -29.42 13.56
C SER A 136 -23.84 -28.43 12.80
N LEU A 137 -22.68 -28.89 12.31
CA LEU A 137 -21.78 -28.07 11.49
C LEU A 137 -22.26 -27.97 10.04
N TRP A 138 -23.08 -28.90 9.54
CA TRP A 138 -23.47 -29.04 8.13
C TRP A 138 -24.87 -28.53 7.81
N GLU A 139 -25.51 -27.85 8.75
CA GLU A 139 -26.84 -27.27 8.58
C GLU A 139 -26.76 -25.88 7.91
N TRP A 140 -27.55 -25.67 6.88
CA TRP A 140 -27.66 -24.38 6.18
C TRP A 140 -28.59 -23.44 6.95
N PRO A 141 -28.31 -22.12 7.01
CA PRO A 141 -27.16 -21.41 6.49
C PRO A 141 -25.91 -21.60 7.37
N PHE A 142 -24.74 -21.69 6.74
CA PHE A 142 -23.47 -21.96 7.43
C PHE A 142 -22.98 -20.79 8.29
N LEU A 143 -23.26 -19.56 7.84
CA LEU A 143 -22.95 -18.31 8.54
C LEU A 143 -24.27 -17.65 8.94
N GLN A 144 -24.54 -17.57 10.25
CA GLN A 144 -25.71 -16.90 10.80
C GLN A 144 -25.51 -16.55 12.27
N SER A 145 -26.21 -15.49 12.74
CA SER A 145 -26.16 -15.02 14.13
C SER A 145 -26.81 -16.00 15.13
N GLY A 146 -27.71 -16.89 14.65
CA GLY A 146 -28.38 -17.91 15.47
C GLY A 146 -27.45 -18.99 16.02
N ASN A 147 -26.34 -19.31 15.32
CA ASN A 147 -25.37 -20.31 15.75
C ASN A 147 -23.91 -19.84 15.55
N LEU A 148 -23.44 -19.04 16.49
CA LEU A 148 -22.10 -18.42 16.43
C LEU A 148 -20.94 -19.43 16.43
N ARG A 149 -21.12 -20.64 17.02
CA ARG A 149 -20.09 -21.68 17.03
C ARG A 149 -19.88 -22.25 15.62
N ARG A 150 -20.97 -22.59 14.94
CA ARG A 150 -20.94 -23.01 13.54
C ARG A 150 -20.37 -21.90 12.66
N SER A 151 -20.83 -20.68 12.86
CA SER A 151 -20.39 -19.51 12.11
C SER A 151 -18.89 -19.23 12.27
N LEU A 152 -18.29 -19.49 13.44
CA LEU A 152 -16.85 -19.33 13.67
C LEU A 152 -16.03 -20.35 12.85
N VAL A 153 -16.49 -21.60 12.73
CA VAL A 153 -15.84 -22.60 11.88
C VAL A 153 -15.93 -22.21 10.41
N TRP A 154 -17.14 -21.91 9.94
CA TRP A 154 -17.37 -21.61 8.54
C TRP A 154 -16.80 -20.27 8.10
N ALA A 155 -16.73 -19.27 8.97
CA ALA A 155 -16.03 -18.00 8.68
C ALA A 155 -14.56 -18.27 8.32
N ASN A 156 -13.87 -19.11 9.09
CA ASN A 156 -12.49 -19.45 8.79
C ASN A 156 -12.35 -20.29 7.50
N LEU A 157 -13.28 -21.21 7.23
CA LEU A 157 -13.29 -21.98 5.98
C LEU A 157 -13.53 -21.09 4.76
N TYR A 158 -14.51 -20.19 4.84
CA TYR A 158 -14.78 -19.21 3.79
C TYR A 158 -13.60 -18.28 3.57
N LEU A 159 -12.97 -17.77 4.64
CA LEU A 159 -11.78 -16.94 4.53
C LEU A 159 -10.62 -17.69 3.89
N ALA A 160 -10.40 -18.96 4.23
CA ALA A 160 -9.36 -19.77 3.61
C ALA A 160 -9.63 -19.98 2.11
N GLY A 161 -10.84 -20.44 1.75
CA GLY A 161 -11.23 -20.70 0.37
C GLY A 161 -11.24 -19.44 -0.50
N LEU A 162 -11.85 -18.36 0.00
CA LEU A 162 -11.94 -17.09 -0.72
C LEU A 162 -10.54 -16.53 -1.00
N ASN A 163 -9.65 -16.54 0.01
CA ASN A 163 -8.31 -15.98 -0.17
C ASN A 163 -7.39 -16.83 -1.07
N LEU A 164 -7.75 -18.07 -1.37
CA LEU A 164 -7.07 -18.90 -2.37
C LEU A 164 -7.53 -18.64 -3.81
N LEU A 165 -8.62 -17.89 -4.01
CA LEU A 165 -9.04 -17.51 -5.36
C LEU A 165 -7.93 -16.74 -6.07
N PRO A 166 -7.62 -17.07 -7.34
CA PRO A 166 -6.53 -16.45 -8.10
C PRO A 166 -6.89 -15.03 -8.58
N ALA A 167 -7.25 -14.15 -7.64
CA ALA A 167 -7.69 -12.79 -7.91
C ALA A 167 -7.19 -11.80 -6.84
N TYR A 168 -6.79 -10.60 -7.25
CA TYR A 168 -6.51 -9.51 -6.33
C TYR A 168 -7.80 -8.98 -5.67
N PRO A 169 -7.75 -8.58 -4.37
CA PRO A 169 -6.59 -8.41 -3.50
C PRO A 169 -6.24 -9.65 -2.66
N LEU A 170 -6.77 -10.80 -3.04
CA LEU A 170 -6.68 -12.05 -2.30
C LEU A 170 -5.27 -12.68 -2.41
N ASP A 171 -4.93 -13.56 -1.50
CA ASP A 171 -3.61 -14.21 -1.48
C ASP A 171 -3.35 -15.05 -2.74
N GLY A 172 -4.39 -15.68 -3.29
CA GLY A 172 -4.32 -16.43 -4.56
C GLY A 172 -3.89 -15.55 -5.74
N GLY A 173 -4.26 -14.27 -5.77
CA GLY A 173 -3.77 -13.31 -6.76
C GLY A 173 -2.27 -13.05 -6.62
N ARG A 174 -1.76 -12.96 -5.40
CA ARG A 174 -0.31 -12.83 -5.13
C ARG A 174 0.45 -14.09 -5.55
N ILE A 175 -0.10 -15.27 -5.27
CA ILE A 175 0.46 -16.55 -5.74
C ILE A 175 0.50 -16.58 -7.27
N LEU A 176 -0.59 -16.21 -7.92
CA LEU A 176 -0.70 -16.17 -9.38
C LEU A 176 0.34 -15.25 -10.01
N ARG A 177 0.51 -14.03 -9.49
CA ARG A 177 1.57 -13.12 -9.90
C ARG A 177 2.95 -13.74 -9.73
N ALA A 178 3.22 -14.33 -8.58
CA ALA A 178 4.51 -14.98 -8.30
C ALA A 178 4.79 -16.17 -9.23
N LEU A 179 3.77 -16.89 -9.69
CA LEU A 179 3.89 -17.94 -10.69
C LEU A 179 4.22 -17.35 -12.07
N PHE A 180 3.52 -16.31 -12.51
CA PHE A 180 3.79 -15.65 -13.78
C PHE A 180 5.17 -14.98 -13.82
N SER A 181 5.69 -14.49 -12.70
CA SER A 181 7.04 -13.91 -12.62
C SER A 181 8.18 -14.93 -12.79
N ARG A 182 7.86 -16.21 -13.11
CA ARG A 182 8.86 -17.20 -13.57
C ARG A 182 9.31 -16.93 -15.00
N THR A 183 8.39 -16.48 -15.83
CA THR A 183 8.57 -16.33 -17.29
C THR A 183 8.38 -14.91 -17.79
N LEU A 184 7.73 -14.06 -17.00
CA LEU A 184 7.43 -12.67 -17.32
C LEU A 184 8.16 -11.72 -16.39
N ASP A 185 8.39 -10.50 -16.84
CA ASP A 185 8.83 -9.40 -15.98
C ASP A 185 7.77 -9.08 -14.90
N PRO A 186 8.14 -8.49 -13.76
CA PRO A 186 7.22 -8.26 -12.64
C PRO A 186 5.97 -7.45 -13.02
N ALA A 187 6.10 -6.48 -13.92
CA ALA A 187 4.99 -5.65 -14.36
C ALA A 187 4.02 -6.43 -15.26
N ALA A 188 4.52 -7.23 -16.22
CA ALA A 188 3.70 -8.08 -17.06
C ALA A 188 3.02 -9.20 -16.26
N ALA A 189 3.74 -9.80 -15.30
CA ALA A 189 3.19 -10.79 -14.39
C ALA A 189 1.99 -10.25 -13.59
N THR A 190 2.12 -9.01 -13.07
CA THR A 190 1.03 -8.37 -12.34
C THR A 190 -0.14 -8.03 -13.27
N ARG A 191 0.11 -7.46 -14.46
CA ARG A 191 -0.95 -7.18 -15.44
C ARG A 191 -1.75 -8.44 -15.81
N ARG A 192 -1.08 -9.58 -16.02
CA ARG A 192 -1.78 -10.86 -16.28
C ARG A 192 -2.64 -11.32 -15.11
N ALA A 193 -2.12 -11.23 -13.88
CA ALA A 193 -2.88 -11.59 -12.69
C ALA A 193 -4.10 -10.67 -12.49
N VAL A 194 -3.96 -9.38 -12.78
CA VAL A 194 -5.06 -8.39 -12.76
C VAL A 194 -6.12 -8.70 -13.81
N SER A 195 -5.74 -9.08 -15.04
CA SER A 195 -6.70 -9.46 -16.09
C SER A 195 -7.55 -10.68 -15.68
N ILE A 196 -6.94 -11.67 -15.03
CA ILE A 196 -7.66 -12.82 -14.47
C ILE A 196 -8.60 -12.38 -13.33
N SER A 197 -8.15 -11.44 -12.50
CA SER A 197 -8.97 -10.87 -11.42
C SER A 197 -10.23 -10.19 -11.98
N TYR A 198 -10.11 -9.44 -13.07
CA TYR A 198 -11.27 -8.84 -13.74
C TYR A 198 -12.24 -9.90 -14.28
N ALA A 199 -11.74 -10.97 -14.88
CA ALA A 199 -12.60 -12.05 -15.39
C ALA A 199 -13.37 -12.72 -14.22
N ILE A 200 -12.72 -13.03 -13.11
CA ILE A 200 -13.36 -13.59 -11.92
C ILE A 200 -14.37 -12.62 -11.31
N ALA A 201 -14.00 -11.34 -11.20
CA ALA A 201 -14.89 -10.30 -10.69
C ALA A 201 -16.17 -10.20 -11.54
N MET A 202 -16.03 -10.21 -12.86
CA MET A 202 -17.16 -10.12 -13.79
C MET A 202 -18.09 -11.36 -13.63
N VAL A 203 -17.52 -12.56 -13.56
CA VAL A 203 -18.31 -13.78 -13.31
C VAL A 203 -19.08 -13.66 -12.00
N PHE A 204 -18.46 -13.20 -10.94
CA PHE A 204 -19.11 -13.06 -9.62
C PHE A 204 -20.20 -11.99 -9.64
N MET A 205 -19.95 -10.85 -10.29
CA MET A 205 -20.94 -9.78 -10.41
C MET A 205 -22.16 -10.19 -11.25
N LEU A 206 -21.95 -10.98 -12.31
CA LEU A 206 -23.04 -11.46 -13.15
C LEU A 206 -23.82 -12.61 -12.51
N ALA A 207 -23.14 -13.54 -11.84
CA ALA A 207 -23.78 -14.69 -11.19
C ALA A 207 -24.48 -14.32 -9.87
N GLY A 208 -23.98 -13.30 -9.17
CA GLY A 208 -24.45 -12.93 -7.85
C GLY A 208 -25.94 -12.62 -7.74
N PRO A 209 -26.52 -11.79 -8.60
CA PRO A 209 -27.95 -11.46 -8.57
C PRO A 209 -28.88 -12.68 -8.67
N PHE A 210 -28.42 -13.75 -9.34
CA PHE A 210 -29.21 -14.94 -9.58
C PHE A 210 -28.97 -16.05 -8.54
N SER A 211 -27.88 -15.98 -7.78
CA SER A 211 -27.49 -17.04 -6.84
C SER A 211 -27.35 -16.54 -5.40
N ASN A 212 -26.50 -15.57 -5.16
CA ASN A 212 -26.21 -15.05 -3.83
C ASN A 212 -25.61 -13.64 -3.89
N THR A 213 -26.28 -12.69 -3.26
CA THR A 213 -25.86 -11.28 -3.20
C THR A 213 -24.42 -11.10 -2.68
N TRP A 214 -23.93 -12.03 -1.85
CA TRP A 214 -22.54 -12.04 -1.41
C TRP A 214 -21.54 -12.14 -2.56
N LEU A 215 -21.84 -12.91 -3.61
CA LEU A 215 -20.96 -13.03 -4.78
C LEU A 215 -20.84 -11.69 -5.51
N THR A 216 -21.94 -10.94 -5.63
CA THR A 216 -21.90 -9.58 -6.22
C THR A 216 -20.97 -8.66 -5.42
N LEU A 217 -21.09 -8.67 -4.09
CA LEU A 217 -20.23 -7.85 -3.22
C LEU A 217 -18.76 -8.24 -3.35
N VAL A 218 -18.45 -9.54 -3.31
CA VAL A 218 -17.09 -10.05 -3.48
C VAL A 218 -16.53 -9.70 -4.86
N GLY A 219 -17.35 -9.84 -5.92
CA GLY A 219 -16.99 -9.42 -7.27
C GLY A 219 -16.63 -7.95 -7.36
N LEU A 220 -17.45 -7.06 -6.75
CA LEU A 220 -17.19 -5.62 -6.70
C LEU A 220 -15.89 -5.30 -5.97
N VAL A 221 -15.61 -5.97 -4.85
CA VAL A 221 -14.36 -5.79 -4.08
C VAL A 221 -13.16 -6.24 -4.91
N ILE A 222 -13.22 -7.40 -5.56
CA ILE A 222 -12.17 -7.92 -6.46
C ILE A 222 -11.93 -6.92 -7.60
N PHE A 223 -12.98 -6.45 -8.26
CA PHE A 223 -12.88 -5.51 -9.37
C PHE A 223 -12.19 -4.21 -8.95
N SER A 224 -12.66 -3.60 -7.85
CA SER A 224 -12.10 -2.35 -7.34
C SER A 224 -10.62 -2.49 -6.94
N ALA A 225 -10.27 -3.61 -6.31
CA ALA A 225 -8.90 -3.86 -5.90
C ALA A 225 -7.98 -4.18 -7.09
N ALA A 226 -8.47 -4.88 -8.10
CA ALA A 226 -7.74 -5.13 -9.34
C ALA A 226 -7.42 -3.81 -10.08
N GLN A 227 -8.34 -2.84 -10.10
CA GLN A 227 -8.08 -1.50 -10.63
C GLN A 227 -6.98 -0.76 -9.86
N LEU A 228 -6.98 -0.86 -8.54
CA LEU A 228 -5.96 -0.22 -7.70
C LEU A 228 -4.57 -0.84 -7.96
N GLU A 229 -4.50 -2.16 -8.10
CA GLU A 229 -3.25 -2.87 -8.39
C GLU A 229 -2.72 -2.52 -9.78
N GLU A 230 -3.59 -2.44 -10.79
CA GLU A 230 -3.22 -2.01 -12.14
C GLU A 230 -2.60 -0.60 -12.15
N ARG A 231 -3.24 0.35 -11.46
CA ARG A 231 -2.70 1.72 -11.32
C ARG A 231 -1.35 1.73 -10.61
N ALA A 232 -1.18 0.91 -9.57
CA ALA A 232 0.08 0.79 -8.84
C ALA A 232 1.21 0.27 -9.73
N VAL A 233 0.93 -0.71 -10.61
CA VAL A 233 1.92 -1.23 -11.58
C VAL A 233 2.31 -0.20 -12.62
N VAL A 234 1.34 0.54 -13.17
CA VAL A 234 1.62 1.63 -14.12
C VAL A 234 2.51 2.67 -13.46
N PHE A 235 2.16 3.10 -12.25
CA PHE A 235 2.96 4.04 -11.47
C PHE A 235 4.38 3.54 -11.23
N GLN A 236 4.54 2.30 -10.77
CA GLN A 236 5.86 1.70 -10.55
C GLN A 236 6.68 1.61 -11.84
N SER A 237 6.04 1.25 -12.96
CA SER A 237 6.70 1.18 -14.27
C SER A 237 7.21 2.55 -14.74
N VAL A 238 6.49 3.64 -14.42
CA VAL A 238 6.97 5.01 -14.69
C VAL A 238 8.20 5.31 -13.82
N LEU A 239 8.13 5.00 -12.54
CA LEU A 239 9.24 5.23 -11.59
C LEU A 239 10.53 4.50 -11.99
N ASP A 240 10.42 3.28 -12.50
CA ASP A 240 11.59 2.44 -12.82
C ASP A 240 12.20 2.77 -14.19
N ASN A 241 11.40 3.26 -15.15
CA ASN A 241 11.82 3.49 -16.54
C ASN A 241 12.17 4.94 -16.87
N VAL A 242 11.80 5.91 -16.03
CA VAL A 242 12.14 7.33 -16.23
C VAL A 242 13.42 7.66 -15.50
N ARG A 243 14.34 8.36 -16.18
CA ARG A 243 15.59 8.84 -15.61
C ARG A 243 15.46 10.24 -15.06
N LEU A 244 16.32 10.62 -14.13
CA LEU A 244 16.28 11.95 -13.53
C LEU A 244 16.54 13.06 -14.55
N GLU A 245 17.35 12.81 -15.56
CA GLU A 245 17.64 13.75 -16.65
C GLU A 245 16.40 14.19 -17.44
N GLU A 246 15.33 13.35 -17.46
CA GLU A 246 14.08 13.65 -18.16
C GLU A 246 13.14 14.55 -17.36
N VAL A 247 13.35 14.67 -16.04
CA VAL A 247 12.42 15.36 -15.13
C VAL A 247 13.07 16.35 -14.19
N MET A 248 14.39 16.39 -14.10
CA MET A 248 15.08 17.34 -13.24
C MET A 248 14.88 18.78 -13.70
N LEU A 249 14.81 19.69 -12.77
CA LEU A 249 14.85 21.13 -13.04
C LEU A 249 16.29 21.53 -13.30
N THR A 250 16.54 22.16 -14.44
CA THR A 250 17.85 22.70 -14.84
C THR A 250 17.95 24.21 -14.64
N ASP A 251 16.80 24.88 -14.58
CA ASP A 251 16.69 26.28 -14.21
C ASP A 251 16.17 26.37 -12.77
N PHE A 252 17.05 26.72 -11.85
CA PHE A 252 16.78 26.78 -10.42
C PHE A 252 17.64 27.84 -9.73
N ALA A 253 17.07 28.46 -8.71
CA ALA A 253 17.77 29.45 -7.89
C ALA A 253 18.69 28.73 -6.88
N THR A 254 19.87 29.30 -6.68
CA THR A 254 20.86 28.86 -5.69
C THR A 254 21.14 29.96 -4.68
N LEU A 255 21.57 29.57 -3.48
CA LEU A 255 22.04 30.48 -2.44
C LEU A 255 23.53 30.30 -2.18
N SER A 256 24.20 31.36 -1.74
CA SER A 256 25.57 31.26 -1.26
C SER A 256 25.60 31.01 0.25
N PRO A 257 26.58 30.30 0.79
CA PRO A 257 26.79 30.23 2.24
C PRO A 257 27.00 31.61 2.91
N ALA A 258 27.49 32.57 2.13
CA ALA A 258 27.75 33.94 2.58
C ALA A 258 26.54 34.89 2.41
N ASP A 259 25.44 34.45 1.77
CA ASP A 259 24.20 35.22 1.70
C ASP A 259 23.64 35.39 3.12
N THR A 260 23.06 36.56 3.41
CA THR A 260 22.31 36.78 4.63
C THR A 260 20.94 36.12 4.54
N LEU A 261 20.27 35.88 5.65
CA LEU A 261 18.93 35.29 5.66
C LEU A 261 17.88 36.22 5.01
N GLU A 262 18.09 37.55 5.06
CA GLU A 262 17.23 38.52 4.36
C GLU A 262 17.43 38.43 2.85
N ASP A 263 18.67 38.38 2.33
CA ASP A 263 18.96 38.17 0.91
C ASP A 263 18.40 36.85 0.41
N ALA A 264 18.54 35.79 1.24
CA ALA A 264 18.00 34.49 0.92
C ALA A 264 16.46 34.49 0.87
N LEU A 265 15.80 35.24 1.76
CA LEU A 265 14.34 35.37 1.76
C LEU A 265 13.88 36.17 0.54
N GLU A 266 14.56 37.23 0.16
CA GLU A 266 14.25 38.02 -1.04
C GLU A 266 14.31 37.14 -2.29
N LYS A 267 15.39 36.38 -2.47
CA LYS A 267 15.50 35.39 -3.58
C LYS A 267 14.39 34.34 -3.52
N ALA A 268 14.05 33.88 -2.30
CA ALA A 268 13.02 32.85 -2.12
C ALA A 268 11.61 33.36 -2.45
N VAL A 269 11.28 34.62 -2.17
CA VAL A 269 9.96 35.20 -2.49
C VAL A 269 9.72 35.22 -4.00
N HIS A 270 10.75 35.47 -4.79
CA HIS A 270 10.66 35.53 -6.25
C HIS A 270 10.83 34.16 -6.94
N SER A 271 11.04 33.10 -6.19
CA SER A 271 11.18 31.75 -6.70
C SER A 271 9.98 30.86 -6.35
N LEU A 272 9.60 29.94 -7.24
CA LEU A 272 8.61 28.89 -6.98
C LEU A 272 9.19 27.69 -6.22
N GLN A 273 10.50 27.68 -5.93
CA GLN A 273 11.16 26.61 -5.17
C GLN A 273 10.85 26.73 -3.68
N ASP A 274 10.63 25.60 -3.03
CA ASP A 274 10.50 25.52 -1.56
C ASP A 274 11.84 25.21 -0.90
N ASP A 275 12.76 24.53 -1.60
CA ASP A 275 14.08 24.16 -1.14
C ASP A 275 15.15 24.71 -2.09
N PHE A 276 16.24 25.24 -1.52
CA PHE A 276 17.33 25.86 -2.26
C PHE A 276 18.64 25.12 -2.02
N PRO A 277 19.37 24.74 -3.07
CA PRO A 277 20.75 24.30 -2.94
C PRO A 277 21.64 25.48 -2.55
N VAL A 278 22.52 25.22 -1.60
CA VAL A 278 23.54 26.19 -1.18
C VAL A 278 24.86 25.80 -1.81
N VAL A 279 25.42 26.68 -2.64
CA VAL A 279 26.61 26.41 -3.43
C VAL A 279 27.74 27.37 -3.11
N ARG A 280 28.97 26.88 -3.09
CA ARG A 280 30.20 27.66 -3.00
C ARG A 280 30.99 27.48 -4.29
N GLY A 281 30.89 28.45 -5.21
CA GLY A 281 31.40 28.28 -6.56
C GLY A 281 30.58 27.20 -7.33
N SER A 282 31.23 26.12 -7.72
CA SER A 282 30.59 24.97 -8.36
C SER A 282 30.11 23.91 -7.38
N ASP A 283 30.58 23.95 -6.14
CA ASP A 283 30.44 22.86 -5.18
C ASP A 283 29.21 23.08 -4.29
N MET A 284 28.40 22.06 -4.19
CA MET A 284 27.25 22.06 -3.30
C MET A 284 27.71 21.82 -1.86
N VAL A 285 27.32 22.70 -0.94
CA VAL A 285 27.73 22.64 0.46
C VAL A 285 26.56 22.47 1.45
N GLY A 286 25.33 22.59 0.98
CA GLY A 286 24.15 22.39 1.81
C GLY A 286 22.83 22.62 1.08
N VAL A 287 21.74 22.50 1.84
CA VAL A 287 20.37 22.77 1.40
C VAL A 287 19.66 23.56 2.48
N ILE A 288 18.79 24.47 2.10
CA ILE A 288 17.94 25.23 3.01
C ILE A 288 16.53 25.38 2.44
N SER A 289 15.49 25.20 3.26
CA SER A 289 14.11 25.43 2.86
C SER A 289 13.65 26.86 3.15
N LYS A 290 12.64 27.36 2.39
CA LYS A 290 11.95 28.62 2.68
C LYS A 290 11.49 28.71 4.13
N GLN A 291 10.91 27.64 4.63
CA GLN A 291 10.41 27.59 5.99
C GLN A 291 11.55 27.78 7.00
N ARG A 292 12.71 27.13 6.78
CA ARG A 292 13.86 27.25 7.67
C ARG A 292 14.47 28.67 7.65
N ILE A 293 14.48 29.34 6.49
CA ILE A 293 14.91 30.73 6.38
C ILE A 293 14.03 31.63 7.26
N ILE A 294 12.70 31.49 7.15
CA ILE A 294 11.73 32.28 7.91
C ILE A 294 11.83 32.00 9.42
N GLU A 295 11.96 30.73 9.81
CA GLU A 295 12.12 30.32 11.22
C GLU A 295 13.40 30.91 11.82
N ALA A 296 14.53 30.83 11.10
CA ALA A 296 15.81 31.35 11.55
C ALA A 296 15.79 32.88 11.67
N LEU A 297 15.23 33.60 10.69
CA LEU A 297 15.06 35.06 10.78
C LEU A 297 14.26 35.49 12.00
N ARG A 298 13.20 34.73 12.36
CA ARG A 298 12.37 35.04 13.54
C ARG A 298 13.07 34.74 14.86
N ALA A 299 13.86 33.68 14.92
CA ALA A 299 14.47 33.19 16.16
C ALA A 299 15.84 33.87 16.45
N GLU A 300 16.66 34.07 15.42
CA GLU A 300 18.06 34.41 15.54
C GLU A 300 18.40 35.77 14.88
N GLY A 301 17.44 36.38 14.16
CA GLY A 301 17.65 37.61 13.39
C GLY A 301 18.38 37.36 12.07
N ASN A 302 18.92 38.44 11.46
CA ASN A 302 19.57 38.36 10.14
C ASN A 302 21.00 37.79 10.25
N GLY A 303 21.10 36.45 10.22
CA GLY A 303 22.37 35.73 10.19
C GLY A 303 22.75 35.28 8.76
N TYR A 304 23.79 34.45 8.67
CA TYR A 304 24.24 33.88 7.39
C TYR A 304 23.62 32.50 7.11
N VAL A 305 23.36 32.20 5.83
CA VAL A 305 22.81 30.92 5.36
C VAL A 305 23.64 29.73 5.85
N GLN A 306 24.98 29.83 5.89
CA GLN A 306 25.87 28.76 6.35
C GLN A 306 25.62 28.31 7.81
N ALA A 307 25.08 29.17 8.66
CA ALA A 307 24.82 28.83 10.06
C ALA A 307 23.60 27.93 10.24
N VAL A 308 22.61 28.08 9.35
CA VAL A 308 21.28 27.43 9.48
C VAL A 308 20.99 26.41 8.39
N MET A 309 21.81 26.31 7.33
CA MET A 309 21.66 25.33 6.27
C MET A 309 21.85 23.88 6.78
N ASN A 310 21.17 22.95 6.15
CA ASN A 310 21.41 21.53 6.38
C ASN A 310 22.61 21.07 5.53
N LYS A 311 23.65 20.57 6.20
CA LYS A 311 24.86 20.04 5.56
C LYS A 311 24.72 18.58 5.14
N ILE A 312 23.65 17.90 5.56
CA ILE A 312 23.33 16.52 5.17
C ILE A 312 22.28 16.60 4.08
N PHE A 313 22.65 16.30 2.86
CA PHE A 313 21.77 16.33 1.69
C PHE A 313 21.97 15.10 0.81
N GLU A 314 20.97 14.80 -0.01
CA GLU A 314 21.00 13.67 -0.93
C GLU A 314 21.49 14.11 -2.30
N VAL A 315 22.34 13.27 -2.86
CA VAL A 315 22.92 13.47 -4.20
C VAL A 315 22.53 12.29 -5.08
N SER A 316 22.25 12.56 -6.35
CA SER A 316 21.94 11.59 -7.38
C SER A 316 22.68 11.94 -8.67
N VAL A 317 22.81 10.96 -9.56
CA VAL A 317 23.35 11.16 -10.91
C VAL A 317 22.21 11.21 -11.93
N ARG A 318 22.47 11.83 -13.10
CA ARG A 318 21.46 12.01 -14.17
C ARG A 318 20.77 10.72 -14.61
N GLN A 319 21.54 9.62 -14.70
CA GLN A 319 21.04 8.33 -15.18
C GLN A 319 20.29 7.53 -14.11
N GLU A 320 20.25 8.00 -12.87
CA GLU A 320 19.52 7.33 -11.80
C GLU A 320 18.01 7.32 -12.11
N SER A 321 17.34 6.20 -11.75
CA SER A 321 15.89 6.08 -11.98
C SER A 321 15.10 7.00 -11.05
N LEU A 322 13.96 7.48 -11.54
CA LEU A 322 13.02 8.28 -10.78
C LEU A 322 12.55 7.57 -9.49
N GLY A 323 12.41 6.23 -9.54
CA GLY A 323 12.04 5.42 -8.37
C GLY A 323 13.11 5.40 -7.29
N SER A 324 14.39 5.49 -7.65
CA SER A 324 15.46 5.63 -6.66
C SER A 324 15.40 6.98 -5.97
N ALA A 325 15.23 8.06 -6.73
CA ALA A 325 15.06 9.41 -6.20
C ALA A 325 13.81 9.51 -5.30
N TRP A 326 12.68 8.94 -5.74
CA TRP A 326 11.47 8.86 -4.92
C TRP A 326 11.72 8.20 -3.56
N ARG A 327 12.43 7.08 -3.54
CA ARG A 327 12.79 6.41 -2.28
C ARG A 327 13.69 7.25 -1.39
N LYS A 328 14.67 7.96 -1.97
CA LYS A 328 15.55 8.87 -1.23
C LYS A 328 14.76 10.01 -0.58
N LEU A 329 13.92 10.70 -1.36
CA LEU A 329 13.06 11.79 -0.88
C LEU A 329 12.13 11.34 0.25
N THR A 330 11.45 10.19 0.07
CA THR A 330 10.44 9.72 1.03
C THR A 330 11.03 9.07 2.28
N SER A 331 12.19 8.40 2.17
CA SER A 331 12.80 7.69 3.30
C SER A 331 13.51 8.59 4.28
N ARG A 332 14.03 9.74 3.83
CA ARG A 332 14.80 10.68 4.67
C ARG A 332 14.07 11.99 4.93
N ASN A 333 12.84 12.09 4.48
CA ASN A 333 12.05 13.34 4.58
C ASN A 333 12.80 14.55 4.03
N SER A 334 13.55 14.34 2.93
CA SER A 334 14.29 15.39 2.24
C SER A 334 13.34 16.07 1.25
N GLY A 335 13.28 17.40 1.25
CA GLY A 335 12.47 18.16 0.31
C GLY A 335 13.02 18.13 -1.12
N MET A 336 14.35 17.93 -1.26
CA MET A 336 15.04 18.02 -2.53
C MET A 336 16.17 17.00 -2.64
N ILE A 337 16.46 16.55 -3.86
CA ILE A 337 17.66 15.82 -4.26
C ILE A 337 18.43 16.67 -5.26
N SER A 338 19.73 16.76 -5.06
CA SER A 338 20.64 17.44 -5.97
C SER A 338 21.20 16.46 -7.00
N VAL A 339 21.09 16.81 -8.27
CA VAL A 339 21.65 16.01 -9.35
C VAL A 339 23.02 16.57 -9.71
N VAL A 340 24.04 15.75 -9.57
CA VAL A 340 25.44 16.15 -9.84
C VAL A 340 26.02 15.36 -11.00
N GLU A 341 26.93 16.03 -11.72
CA GLU A 341 27.74 15.44 -12.77
C GLU A 341 29.15 16.01 -12.66
N ASN A 342 30.17 15.14 -12.54
CA ASN A 342 31.56 15.55 -12.30
C ASN A 342 31.70 16.54 -11.12
N GLU A 343 31.04 16.23 -10.00
CA GLU A 343 30.99 17.04 -8.76
C GLU A 343 30.27 18.39 -8.89
N ARG A 344 29.78 18.75 -10.06
CA ARG A 344 29.03 20.00 -10.30
C ARG A 344 27.53 19.75 -10.22
N LEU A 345 26.81 20.69 -9.59
CA LEU A 345 25.35 20.69 -9.55
C LEU A 345 24.80 21.03 -10.94
N VAL A 346 24.07 20.06 -11.55
CA VAL A 346 23.52 20.19 -12.90
C VAL A 346 21.99 20.23 -12.92
N GLY A 347 21.35 19.90 -11.81
CA GLY A 347 19.91 19.94 -11.68
C GLY A 347 19.43 19.64 -10.25
N ILE A 348 18.17 19.87 -10.03
CA ILE A 348 17.52 19.53 -8.77
C ILE A 348 16.22 18.75 -9.05
N VAL A 349 15.84 17.90 -8.11
CA VAL A 349 14.55 17.18 -8.14
C VAL A 349 13.86 17.41 -6.80
N THR A 350 12.72 18.05 -6.81
CA THR A 350 11.87 18.24 -5.64
C THR A 350 10.71 17.24 -5.67
N LEU A 351 10.11 16.97 -4.52
CA LEU A 351 8.94 16.09 -4.43
C LEU A 351 7.78 16.61 -5.30
N GLN A 352 7.57 17.93 -5.30
CA GLN A 352 6.52 18.59 -6.07
C GLN A 352 6.73 18.45 -7.58
N ASN A 353 7.95 18.76 -8.06
CA ASN A 353 8.31 18.60 -9.47
C ASN A 353 8.18 17.14 -9.92
N LEU A 354 8.62 16.22 -9.09
CA LEU A 354 8.54 14.78 -9.36
C LEU A 354 7.09 14.33 -9.51
N MET A 355 6.19 14.74 -8.62
CA MET A 355 4.76 14.44 -8.71
C MET A 355 4.12 15.01 -9.97
N HIS A 356 4.45 16.26 -10.32
CA HIS A 356 3.95 16.93 -11.52
C HIS A 356 4.44 16.24 -12.80
N SER A 357 5.73 15.97 -12.92
CA SER A 357 6.31 15.27 -14.06
C SER A 357 5.75 13.87 -14.23
N MET A 358 5.50 13.15 -13.14
CA MET A 358 4.87 11.82 -13.18
C MET A 358 3.45 11.87 -13.72
N ALA A 359 2.65 12.86 -13.33
CA ALA A 359 1.30 13.03 -13.84
C ALA A 359 1.30 13.29 -15.37
N LEU A 360 2.17 14.19 -15.85
CA LEU A 360 2.34 14.48 -17.27
C LEU A 360 2.85 13.28 -18.07
N LEU A 361 3.83 12.55 -17.57
CA LEU A 361 4.36 11.35 -18.24
C LEU A 361 3.35 10.21 -18.30
N ALA A 362 2.54 10.04 -17.26
CA ALA A 362 1.45 9.05 -17.27
C ALA A 362 0.42 9.37 -18.36
N GLU A 363 0.03 10.64 -18.49
CA GLU A 363 -0.93 11.08 -19.52
C GLU A 363 -0.35 11.00 -20.93
N SER A 364 0.89 11.44 -21.15
CA SER A 364 1.55 11.36 -22.45
C SER A 364 1.71 9.91 -22.95
N ARG A 365 1.99 8.96 -22.08
CA ARG A 365 2.07 7.54 -22.42
C ARG A 365 0.71 6.94 -22.76
N LYS A 366 -0.36 7.41 -22.11
CA LYS A 366 -1.73 7.02 -22.45
C LYS A 366 -2.10 7.47 -23.85
N LEU A 367 -1.86 8.75 -24.18
CA LEU A 367 -2.13 9.31 -25.51
C LEU A 367 -1.35 8.61 -26.62
N ARG A 368 -0.08 8.24 -26.39
CA ARG A 368 0.72 7.49 -27.38
C ARG A 368 0.17 6.08 -27.62
N ARG A 369 -0.39 5.45 -26.62
CA ARG A 369 -0.97 4.10 -26.72
C ARG A 369 -2.27 4.13 -27.51
N ASP A 370 -3.14 5.11 -27.24
CA ASP A 370 -4.40 5.29 -27.93
C ASP A 370 -4.18 5.59 -29.43
N ASN A 371 -3.05 6.25 -29.78
CA ASN A 371 -2.67 6.52 -31.20
C ASN A 371 -1.99 5.34 -31.90
N THR A 372 -1.53 4.31 -31.20
CA THR A 372 -0.94 3.09 -31.80
C THR A 372 -1.97 1.98 -32.00
N ASP A 373 -3.11 2.06 -31.30
CA ASP A 373 -4.20 1.10 -31.38
C ASP A 373 -5.33 1.58 -32.34
N SER A 374 -5.18 2.78 -32.90
CA SER A 374 -6.01 3.35 -33.98
C SER A 374 -5.34 3.22 -35.35
#